data_a9b7d01104cb819ce0c57ca68a0c1244
#
_entry.id   a9b7d01104cb819ce0c57ca68a0c1244
#
_cell.length_a   1.000
_cell.length_b   1.000
_cell.length_c   1.000
_cell.angle_alpha   90.00
_cell.angle_beta   90.00
_cell.angle_gamma   90.00
#
_symmetry.space_group_name_H-M   'P 1'
#
loop_
_entity.id
_entity.type
_entity.pdbx_description
1 polymer ?
#
loop_
_entity_poly.entity_id
_entity_poly.type
_entity_poly.pdbx_seq_one_letter_code
_entity_poly.pdbx_strand_id
1 'polypeptide(L)'
;MEKIYNFAKKDFFIFASTYVAIIFLVLLCFFPVCRAFERSEQNQAIAEIRDYASSMLGELDLQEQAIFNATRNLYSDRDFTSIYYNSTRSSSSSLFYDMTLLQKRIKLYYQNLEYVQDVLVYLPKFNYVLTQN
;
A
#
# COMPACT_ATOMS: atom_id res chain seq x y z
N MET A 1 16.71 -80.05 -8.66
CA MET A 1 16.01 -78.81 -9.15
C MET A 1 15.53 -77.93 -8.01
N GLU A 2 15.01 -78.40 -6.91
CA GLU A 2 14.50 -77.58 -5.77
C GLU A 2 15.55 -76.64 -5.11
N LYS A 3 16.77 -77.07 -4.95
CA LYS A 3 17.84 -76.25 -4.35
C LYS A 3 18.18 -74.97 -5.17
N ILE A 4 18.15 -75.08 -6.51
CA ILE A 4 18.44 -73.94 -7.39
C ILE A 4 17.28 -72.91 -7.37
N TYR A 5 16.05 -73.38 -7.28
CA TYR A 5 14.84 -72.55 -7.19
C TYR A 5 14.80 -71.75 -5.87
N ASN A 6 15.16 -72.39 -4.76
CA ASN A 6 15.21 -71.71 -3.46
C ASN A 6 16.33 -70.68 -3.37
N PHE A 7 17.46 -70.88 -4.05
CA PHE A 7 18.56 -69.94 -4.11
C PHE A 7 18.19 -68.70 -4.91
N ALA A 8 17.63 -68.86 -6.10
CA ALA A 8 17.18 -67.74 -6.93
C ALA A 8 16.06 -66.90 -6.24
N LYS A 9 15.18 -67.55 -5.47
CA LYS A 9 14.11 -66.86 -4.72
C LYS A 9 14.70 -66.04 -3.57
N LYS A 10 15.75 -66.51 -2.89
CA LYS A 10 16.41 -65.78 -1.80
C LYS A 10 17.14 -64.54 -2.31
N ASP A 11 17.88 -64.68 -3.42
CA ASP A 11 18.59 -63.55 -4.04
C ASP A 11 17.60 -62.48 -4.55
N PHE A 12 16.49 -62.90 -5.16
CA PHE A 12 15.43 -62.00 -5.56
C PHE A 12 14.87 -61.15 -4.39
N PHE A 13 14.59 -61.79 -3.25
CA PHE A 13 14.13 -61.09 -2.07
C PHE A 13 15.15 -60.10 -1.48
N ILE A 14 16.44 -60.45 -1.52
CA ILE A 14 17.51 -59.54 -1.09
C ILE A 14 17.57 -58.32 -1.99
N PHE A 15 17.54 -58.51 -3.32
CA PHE A 15 17.53 -57.42 -4.28
C PHE A 15 16.28 -56.53 -4.12
N ALA A 16 15.08 -57.11 -4.01
CA ALA A 16 13.87 -56.38 -3.86
C ALA A 16 13.85 -55.57 -2.54
N SER A 17 14.32 -56.17 -1.42
CA SER A 17 14.42 -55.49 -0.16
C SER A 17 15.41 -54.33 -0.17
N THR A 18 16.56 -54.51 -0.84
CA THR A 18 17.58 -53.44 -0.98
C THR A 18 17.01 -52.27 -1.81
N TYR A 19 16.28 -52.56 -2.86
CA TYR A 19 15.65 -51.54 -3.72
C TYR A 19 14.60 -50.74 -2.97
N VAL A 20 13.73 -51.41 -2.21
CA VAL A 20 12.74 -50.76 -1.35
C VAL A 20 13.41 -49.90 -0.28
N ALA A 21 14.48 -50.38 0.34
CA ALA A 21 15.22 -49.60 1.32
C ALA A 21 15.85 -48.34 0.74
N ILE A 22 16.39 -48.41 -0.49
CA ILE A 22 16.96 -47.26 -1.18
C ILE A 22 15.84 -46.23 -1.49
N ILE A 23 14.68 -46.68 -2.02
CA ILE A 23 13.56 -45.80 -2.29
C ILE A 23 13.10 -45.09 -1.02
N PHE A 24 12.98 -45.83 0.09
CA PHE A 24 12.57 -45.26 1.37
C PHE A 24 13.57 -44.23 1.89
N LEU A 25 14.86 -44.48 1.73
CA LEU A 25 15.92 -43.55 2.13
C LEU A 25 15.88 -42.28 1.29
N VAL A 26 15.65 -42.38 -0.01
CA VAL A 26 15.47 -41.23 -0.91
C VAL A 26 14.26 -40.38 -0.48
N LEU A 27 13.12 -41.03 -0.20
CA LEU A 27 11.91 -40.34 0.26
C LEU A 27 12.13 -39.63 1.61
N LEU A 28 12.84 -40.27 2.55
CA LEU A 28 13.21 -39.68 3.83
C LEU A 28 14.09 -38.45 3.69
N CYS A 29 14.99 -38.41 2.74
CA CYS A 29 15.84 -37.25 2.44
C CYS A 29 15.08 -36.15 1.70
N PHE A 30 14.14 -36.54 0.83
CA PHE A 30 13.39 -35.55 0.01
C PHE A 30 12.33 -34.79 0.82
N PHE A 31 11.69 -35.45 1.77
CA PHE A 31 10.63 -34.83 2.57
C PHE A 31 11.04 -33.56 3.36
N PRO A 32 12.19 -33.54 4.08
CA PRO A 32 12.64 -32.33 4.76
C PRO A 32 13.05 -31.22 3.79
N VAL A 33 13.56 -31.56 2.62
CA VAL A 33 13.90 -30.57 1.57
C VAL A 33 12.65 -29.88 1.04
N CYS A 34 11.59 -30.62 0.74
CA CYS A 34 10.32 -30.06 0.32
C CYS A 34 9.72 -29.14 1.39
N ARG A 35 9.73 -29.56 2.67
CA ARG A 35 9.25 -28.71 3.77
C ARG A 35 10.08 -27.44 3.97
N ALA A 36 11.38 -27.52 3.80
CA ALA A 36 12.26 -26.35 3.89
C ALA A 36 11.96 -25.36 2.76
N PHE A 37 11.69 -25.87 1.56
CA PHE A 37 11.33 -25.06 0.40
C PHE A 37 9.99 -24.35 0.59
N GLU A 38 8.95 -25.07 1.02
CA GLU A 38 7.62 -24.47 1.31
C GLU A 38 7.71 -23.36 2.37
N ARG A 39 8.49 -23.58 3.44
CA ARG A 39 8.71 -22.56 4.46
C ARG A 39 9.46 -21.33 3.93
N SER A 40 10.42 -21.56 3.04
CA SER A 40 11.17 -20.47 2.41
C SER A 40 10.26 -19.60 1.55
N GLU A 41 9.41 -20.21 0.72
CA GLU A 41 8.44 -19.48 -0.11
C GLU A 41 7.44 -18.70 0.73
N GLN A 42 6.89 -19.31 1.80
CA GLN A 42 5.97 -18.62 2.70
C GLN A 42 6.63 -17.42 3.39
N ASN A 43 7.87 -17.57 3.85
CA ASN A 43 8.59 -16.47 4.49
C ASN A 43 8.90 -15.33 3.51
N GLN A 44 9.24 -15.66 2.25
CA GLN A 44 9.44 -14.66 1.21
C GLN A 44 8.15 -13.91 0.90
N ALA A 45 7.04 -14.61 0.71
CA ALA A 45 5.73 -13.98 0.47
C ALA A 45 5.30 -13.06 1.61
N ILE A 46 5.53 -13.47 2.88
CA ILE A 46 5.24 -12.63 4.04
C ILE A 46 6.14 -11.39 4.08
N ALA A 47 7.42 -11.53 3.75
CA ALA A 47 8.36 -10.42 3.69
C ALA A 47 7.95 -9.41 2.60
N GLU A 48 7.62 -9.88 1.40
CA GLU A 48 7.15 -9.03 0.30
C GLU A 48 5.88 -8.25 0.64
N ILE A 49 4.89 -8.92 1.28
CA ILE A 49 3.66 -8.26 1.73
C ILE A 49 3.96 -7.20 2.79
N ARG A 50 4.88 -7.48 3.70
CA ARG A 50 5.29 -6.52 4.74
C ARG A 50 5.97 -5.31 4.14
N ASP A 51 6.90 -5.51 3.21
CA ASP A 51 7.62 -4.43 2.53
C ASP A 51 6.68 -3.56 1.71
N TYR A 52 5.73 -4.20 0.99
CA TYR A 52 4.69 -3.48 0.25
C TYR A 52 3.80 -2.65 1.19
N ALA A 53 3.31 -3.24 2.28
CA ALA A 53 2.49 -2.51 3.26
C ALA A 53 3.26 -1.35 3.90
N SER A 54 4.54 -1.53 4.22
CA SER A 54 5.40 -0.48 4.76
C SER A 54 5.61 0.66 3.76
N SER A 55 5.80 0.32 2.48
CA SER A 55 5.92 1.32 1.40
C SER A 55 4.62 2.12 1.23
N MET A 56 3.47 1.45 1.23
CA MET A 56 2.17 2.14 1.16
C MET A 56 1.92 3.08 2.34
N LEU A 57 2.26 2.64 3.56
CA LEU A 57 2.14 3.50 4.74
C LEU A 57 3.04 4.73 4.62
N GLY A 58 4.28 4.56 4.17
CA GLY A 58 5.19 5.68 3.92
C GLY A 58 4.66 6.66 2.87
N GLU A 59 4.03 6.17 1.81
CA GLU A 59 3.40 7.02 0.81
C GLU A 59 2.19 7.79 1.36
N LEU A 60 1.35 7.14 2.17
CA LEU A 60 0.22 7.80 2.83
C LEU A 60 0.69 8.90 3.80
N ASP A 61 1.74 8.67 4.57
CA ASP A 61 2.32 9.67 5.47
C ASP A 61 2.83 10.90 4.69
N LEU A 62 3.48 10.68 3.54
CA LEU A 62 3.94 11.77 2.68
C LEU A 62 2.76 12.57 2.10
N GLN A 63 1.68 11.89 1.70
CA GLN A 63 0.48 12.53 1.20
C GLN A 63 -0.20 13.36 2.29
N GLU A 64 -0.33 12.82 3.50
CA GLU A 64 -0.87 13.55 4.66
C GLU A 64 -0.05 14.80 4.97
N GLN A 65 1.27 14.68 5.02
CA GLN A 65 2.16 15.82 5.24
C GLN A 65 2.02 16.88 4.15
N ALA A 66 1.87 16.48 2.89
CA ALA A 66 1.69 17.41 1.79
C ALA A 66 0.35 18.18 1.90
N ILE A 67 -0.75 17.50 2.25
CA ILE A 67 -2.04 18.15 2.52
C ILE A 67 -1.92 19.11 3.70
N PHE A 68 -1.30 18.69 4.79
CA PHE A 68 -1.10 19.52 5.96
C PHE A 68 -0.30 20.78 5.64
N ASN A 69 0.79 20.65 4.89
CA ASN A 69 1.62 21.79 4.48
C ASN A 69 0.85 22.74 3.54
N ALA A 70 0.09 22.20 2.57
CA ALA A 70 -0.74 23.01 1.69
C ALA A 70 -1.79 23.80 2.50
N THR A 71 -2.46 23.13 3.43
CA THR A 71 -3.44 23.74 4.33
C THR A 71 -2.80 24.84 5.19
N ARG A 72 -1.67 24.55 5.81
CA ARG A 72 -0.93 25.53 6.62
C ARG A 72 -0.50 26.75 5.80
N ASN A 73 -0.01 26.52 4.58
CA ASN A 73 0.40 27.59 3.69
C ASN A 73 -0.79 28.46 3.26
N LEU A 74 -1.94 27.82 2.95
CA LEU A 74 -3.18 28.53 2.64
C LEU A 74 -3.63 29.42 3.82
N TYR A 75 -3.65 28.89 5.04
CA TYR A 75 -3.99 29.67 6.23
C TYR A 75 -2.97 30.76 6.58
N SER A 76 -1.73 30.65 6.14
CA SER A 76 -0.70 31.66 6.29
C SER A 76 -0.70 32.70 5.16
N ASP A 77 -1.46 32.45 4.08
CA ASP A 77 -1.62 33.38 2.97
C ASP A 77 -2.38 34.62 3.43
N ARG A 78 -1.76 35.81 3.25
CA ARG A 78 -2.31 37.07 3.72
C ARG A 78 -3.64 37.41 3.03
N ASP A 79 -3.73 37.12 1.71
CA ASP A 79 -4.94 37.44 0.96
C ASP A 79 -6.09 36.53 1.39
N PHE A 80 -5.83 35.21 1.53
CA PHE A 80 -6.80 34.28 2.05
C PHE A 80 -7.29 34.68 3.43
N THR A 81 -6.38 34.91 4.36
CA THR A 81 -6.68 35.25 5.76
C THR A 81 -7.44 36.57 5.86
N SER A 82 -7.05 37.57 5.07
CA SER A 82 -7.72 38.87 5.06
C SER A 82 -9.18 38.75 4.57
N ILE A 83 -9.44 38.01 3.54
CA ILE A 83 -10.80 37.81 3.03
C ILE A 83 -11.60 36.92 3.96
N TYR A 84 -11.02 35.82 4.43
CA TYR A 84 -11.70 34.86 5.30
C TYR A 84 -12.16 35.48 6.63
N TYR A 85 -11.29 36.27 7.27
CA TYR A 85 -11.58 36.86 8.59
C TYR A 85 -12.15 38.28 8.53
N ASN A 86 -11.70 39.11 7.59
CA ASN A 86 -11.93 40.55 7.64
C ASN A 86 -12.86 41.09 6.56
N SER A 87 -13.39 40.25 5.65
CA SER A 87 -14.32 40.72 4.63
C SER A 87 -15.61 41.25 5.29
N THR A 88 -15.67 42.57 5.45
CA THR A 88 -16.86 43.32 5.94
C THR A 88 -17.53 44.05 4.78
N ARG A 89 -17.10 43.79 3.54
CA ARG A 89 -17.56 44.52 2.37
C ARG A 89 -18.98 44.12 2.02
N SER A 90 -19.85 45.13 1.96
CA SER A 90 -21.30 44.99 1.78
C SER A 90 -21.75 45.09 0.31
N SER A 91 -20.85 45.26 -0.66
CA SER A 91 -21.24 45.34 -2.09
C SER A 91 -21.11 43.99 -2.76
N SER A 92 -22.12 43.60 -3.55
CA SER A 92 -22.17 42.31 -4.26
C SER A 92 -20.98 42.11 -5.22
N SER A 93 -20.50 43.17 -5.85
CA SER A 93 -19.37 43.11 -6.81
C SER A 93 -18.02 42.83 -6.08
N SER A 94 -17.83 43.40 -4.91
CA SER A 94 -16.62 43.15 -4.10
C SER A 94 -16.60 41.73 -3.55
N LEU A 95 -17.76 41.21 -3.15
CA LEU A 95 -17.89 39.84 -2.68
C LEU A 95 -17.54 38.82 -3.77
N PHE A 96 -18.04 39.03 -4.97
CA PHE A 96 -17.72 38.15 -6.11
C PHE A 96 -16.21 38.14 -6.42
N TYR A 97 -15.57 39.28 -6.40
CA TYR A 97 -14.13 39.38 -6.56
C TYR A 97 -13.36 38.66 -5.47
N ASP A 98 -13.75 38.87 -4.21
CA ASP A 98 -13.12 38.21 -3.06
C ASP A 98 -13.27 36.65 -3.14
N MET A 99 -14.45 36.14 -3.53
CA MET A 99 -14.68 34.71 -3.74
C MET A 99 -13.83 34.13 -4.85
N THR A 100 -13.71 34.85 -5.97
CA THR A 100 -12.85 34.43 -7.09
C THR A 100 -11.38 34.41 -6.69
N LEU A 101 -10.94 35.35 -5.88
CA LEU A 101 -9.56 35.41 -5.38
C LEU A 101 -9.31 34.25 -4.40
N LEU A 102 -10.22 33.95 -3.49
CA LEU A 102 -10.13 32.78 -2.61
C LEU A 102 -10.05 31.46 -3.41
N GLN A 103 -10.89 31.28 -4.41
CA GLN A 103 -10.81 30.09 -5.29
C GLN A 103 -9.44 29.94 -5.95
N LYS A 104 -8.90 31.04 -6.49
CA LYS A 104 -7.55 31.02 -7.08
C LYS A 104 -6.47 30.63 -6.07
N ARG A 105 -6.59 31.11 -4.81
CA ARG A 105 -5.63 30.75 -3.75
C ARG A 105 -5.76 29.29 -3.35
N ILE A 106 -6.96 28.77 -3.18
CA ILE A 106 -7.19 27.35 -2.90
C ILE A 106 -6.56 26.52 -4.04
N LYS A 107 -6.88 26.84 -5.29
CA LYS A 107 -6.34 26.14 -6.45
C LYS A 107 -4.79 26.16 -6.46
N LEU A 108 -4.17 27.29 -6.18
CA LEU A 108 -2.71 27.43 -6.18
C LEU A 108 -2.02 26.47 -5.22
N TYR A 109 -2.58 26.26 -4.03
CA TYR A 109 -1.96 25.41 -3.00
C TYR A 109 -2.25 23.91 -3.18
N TYR A 110 -3.35 23.54 -3.84
CA TYR A 110 -3.76 22.14 -3.97
C TYR A 110 -3.65 21.56 -5.38
N GLN A 111 -3.41 22.38 -6.41
CA GLN A 111 -3.36 21.93 -7.82
C GLN A 111 -2.31 20.86 -8.12
N ASN A 112 -1.24 20.79 -7.32
CA ASN A 112 -0.14 19.84 -7.51
C ASN A 112 -0.31 18.56 -6.66
N LEU A 113 -1.40 18.44 -5.91
CA LEU A 113 -1.71 17.26 -5.10
C LEU A 113 -2.66 16.36 -5.88
N GLU A 114 -2.10 15.46 -6.71
CA GLU A 114 -2.86 14.59 -7.64
C GLU A 114 -3.89 13.70 -6.94
N TYR A 115 -3.67 13.40 -5.66
CA TYR A 115 -4.58 12.61 -4.83
C TYR A 115 -5.71 13.41 -4.17
N VAL A 116 -5.70 14.75 -4.29
CA VAL A 116 -6.77 15.62 -3.81
C VAL A 116 -7.72 15.91 -4.96
N GLN A 117 -8.90 15.34 -4.92
CA GLN A 117 -9.91 15.51 -5.97
C GLN A 117 -10.62 16.86 -5.87
N ASP A 118 -10.93 17.29 -4.67
CA ASP A 118 -11.60 18.57 -4.43
C ASP A 118 -11.28 19.13 -3.04
N VAL A 119 -11.34 20.44 -2.90
CA VAL A 119 -11.15 21.17 -1.65
C VAL A 119 -12.39 22.01 -1.39
N LEU A 120 -13.00 21.79 -0.24
CA LEU A 120 -14.19 22.52 0.21
C LEU A 120 -13.81 23.46 1.36
N VAL A 121 -14.00 24.74 1.16
CA VAL A 121 -13.76 25.76 2.21
C VAL A 121 -15.10 26.39 2.60
N TYR A 122 -15.51 26.15 3.84
CA TYR A 122 -16.70 26.78 4.40
C TYR A 122 -16.37 28.18 4.89
N LEU A 123 -17.15 29.16 4.45
CA LEU A 123 -17.08 30.57 4.83
C LEU A 123 -18.25 30.90 5.80
N PRO A 124 -18.04 30.86 7.13
CA PRO A 124 -19.13 30.99 8.09
C PRO A 124 -19.86 32.33 8.03
N LYS A 125 -19.14 33.43 7.72
CA LYS A 125 -19.73 34.76 7.60
C LYS A 125 -20.76 34.90 6.48
N PHE A 126 -20.57 34.11 5.39
CA PHE A 126 -21.41 34.18 4.20
C PHE A 126 -22.34 32.97 4.10
N ASN A 127 -22.23 32.02 5.01
CA ASN A 127 -22.91 30.72 4.93
C ASN A 127 -22.75 30.05 3.56
N TYR A 128 -21.55 30.09 3.02
CA TYR A 128 -21.22 29.66 1.68
C TYR A 128 -20.06 28.66 1.68
N VAL A 129 -20.09 27.71 0.74
CA VAL A 129 -19.00 26.74 0.51
C VAL A 129 -18.36 27.06 -0.82
N LEU A 130 -17.06 27.30 -0.78
CA LEU A 130 -16.22 27.42 -1.98
C LEU A 130 -15.64 26.07 -2.31
N THR A 131 -15.63 25.74 -3.61
CA THR A 131 -14.93 24.56 -4.15
C THR A 131 -13.73 25.00 -4.99
N GLN A 132 -12.80 24.10 -5.17
CA GLN A 132 -11.63 24.34 -6.03
C GLN A 132 -12.01 24.42 -7.53
N ASN A 133 -13.09 23.73 -7.93
CA ASN A 133 -13.62 23.69 -9.32
C ASN A 133 -14.55 24.85 -9.64
#